data_49ba581f158f4583b0cb5e845ba8a261
#
_entry.id   49ba581f158f4583b0cb5e845ba8a261
#
_cell.length_a   1.000
_cell.length_b   1.000
_cell.length_c   1.000
_cell.angle_alpha   90.00
_cell.angle_beta   90.00
_cell.angle_gamma   90.00
#
_symmetry.space_group_name_H-M   'P 1'
#
loop_
_entity.id
_entity.type
_entity.pdbx_description
1 polymer ?
#
loop_
_entity_poly.entity_id
_entity_poly.type
_entity_poly.pdbx_seq_one_letter_code
_entity_poly.pdbx_strand_id
1 'polypeptide(L)'
;MSRPEPRHDLVGLGEVMLRLAARPPQRLEQAQDLDVQIGGTEANVAAACARLGLRTAFISVLPSEHAWGDRTIRELSGHGVDCRGVLRRPGQRMGLYFIEYGMAPRPVRILYDRRDSAFSRLVADDVDWTLVRSARLVHLTGVTAALGDNIREVVRRAIAEAEAARVPVSFDVNYRSRLWSPKEARDFLGEILPRLGYLFIGSDDAATVLELEGSPERVLDGLRQLAPSATIALTLGEAGSAVLTDRGVHRPSKLYTVTVVDRVGAGDAYAAGFLWATLTGRSAQQAVDAATALAALKCTIWGDVPVVTRAELDELLATDSTEIRR
;
A
#
# COMPACT_ATOMS: atom_id res chain seq x y z
N MET A 1 31.56 4.58 -11.27
CA MET A 1 31.36 5.24 -9.96
C MET A 1 30.38 4.38 -9.17
N SER A 2 30.74 3.96 -7.96
CA SER A 2 29.84 3.23 -7.08
C SER A 2 28.64 4.12 -6.69
N ARG A 3 27.44 3.57 -6.71
CA ARG A 3 26.24 4.27 -6.26
C ARG A 3 26.42 4.63 -4.77
N PRO A 4 26.12 5.87 -4.32
CA PRO A 4 26.16 6.19 -2.90
C PRO A 4 25.22 5.26 -2.14
N GLU A 5 25.55 4.95 -0.88
CA GLU A 5 24.68 4.12 -0.05
C GLU A 5 23.26 4.71 0.01
N PRO A 6 22.23 3.87 -0.19
CA PRO A 6 20.84 4.33 -0.15
C PRO A 6 20.51 4.90 1.23
N ARG A 7 19.88 6.07 1.29
CA ARG A 7 19.44 6.69 2.55
C ARG A 7 18.25 5.95 3.17
N HIS A 8 17.35 5.43 2.30
CA HIS A 8 16.14 4.74 2.69
C HIS A 8 16.02 3.40 1.96
N ASP A 9 15.48 2.42 2.64
CA ASP A 9 15.22 1.10 2.06
C ASP A 9 13.94 1.14 1.22
N LEU A 10 12.91 1.91 1.64
CA LEU A 10 11.68 2.13 0.91
C LEU A 10 11.23 3.59 1.02
N VAL A 11 10.80 4.15 -0.12
CA VAL A 11 10.14 5.46 -0.18
C VAL A 11 8.74 5.28 -0.76
N GLY A 12 7.70 5.67 0.01
CA GLY A 12 6.32 5.75 -0.44
C GLY A 12 5.98 7.15 -0.91
N LEU A 13 5.14 7.29 -1.96
CA LEU A 13 4.58 8.56 -2.38
C LEU A 13 3.07 8.42 -2.56
N GLY A 14 2.29 9.18 -1.78
CA GLY A 14 0.84 9.08 -1.84
C GLY A 14 0.11 10.00 -0.88
N GLU A 15 -1.21 9.91 -0.88
CA GLU A 15 -2.06 10.65 0.05
C GLU A 15 -2.23 9.90 1.37
N VAL A 16 -2.11 10.63 2.47
CA VAL A 16 -2.56 10.18 3.78
C VAL A 16 -3.77 11.01 4.22
N MET A 17 -4.80 10.32 4.67
CA MET A 17 -6.10 10.89 5.04
C MET A 17 -6.42 10.64 6.51
N LEU A 18 -7.40 11.37 7.04
CA LEU A 18 -8.05 10.97 8.28
C LEU A 18 -9.09 9.90 8.00
N ARG A 19 -9.00 8.80 8.72
CA ARG A 19 -9.98 7.76 8.81
C ARG A 19 -10.92 8.05 9.98
N LEU A 20 -12.21 8.09 9.69
CA LEU A 20 -13.28 8.33 10.65
C LEU A 20 -14.20 7.12 10.67
N ALA A 21 -14.12 6.28 11.70
CA ALA A 21 -14.85 5.02 11.77
C ALA A 21 -15.92 5.05 12.86
N ALA A 22 -17.16 4.70 12.48
CA ALA A 22 -18.18 4.39 13.48
C ALA A 22 -17.84 3.07 14.16
N ARG A 23 -17.94 3.01 15.49
CA ARG A 23 -17.68 1.79 16.25
C ARG A 23 -18.79 0.75 16.00
N PRO A 24 -18.44 -0.48 15.62
CA PRO A 24 -19.46 -1.52 15.44
C PRO A 24 -20.27 -1.73 16.73
N PRO A 25 -21.59 -1.95 16.63
CA PRO A 25 -22.39 -2.13 15.41
C PRO A 25 -23.06 -0.86 14.89
N GLN A 26 -22.64 0.34 15.34
CA GLN A 26 -23.29 1.61 15.00
C GLN A 26 -23.21 1.92 13.51
N ARG A 27 -24.26 2.57 13.01
CA ARG A 27 -24.24 3.21 11.69
C ARG A 27 -23.65 4.62 11.78
N LEU A 28 -23.13 5.15 10.69
CA LEU A 28 -22.66 6.52 10.63
C LEU A 28 -23.75 7.54 10.99
N GLU A 29 -24.99 7.30 10.56
CA GLU A 29 -26.14 8.16 10.87
C GLU A 29 -26.55 8.15 12.34
N GLN A 30 -26.09 7.16 13.13
CA GLN A 30 -26.39 7.00 14.56
C GLN A 30 -25.21 7.37 15.45
N ALA A 31 -24.00 7.48 14.85
CA ALA A 31 -22.77 7.68 15.60
C ALA A 31 -22.73 9.07 16.24
N GLN A 32 -22.52 9.12 17.54
CA GLN A 32 -22.29 10.35 18.28
C GLN A 32 -20.80 10.71 18.38
N ASP A 33 -19.94 9.72 18.19
CA ASP A 33 -18.49 9.84 18.15
C ASP A 33 -17.93 8.96 17.03
N LEU A 34 -16.73 9.30 16.54
CA LEU A 34 -16.01 8.53 15.54
C LEU A 34 -14.61 8.26 16.04
N ASP A 35 -14.14 7.05 15.81
CA ASP A 35 -12.73 6.73 16.01
C ASP A 35 -11.90 7.36 14.91
N VAL A 36 -10.89 8.16 15.29
CA VAL A 36 -10.06 8.94 14.38
C VAL A 36 -8.67 8.36 14.30
N GLN A 37 -8.31 7.88 13.11
CA GLN A 37 -6.99 7.36 12.78
C GLN A 37 -6.48 7.99 11.49
N ILE A 38 -5.26 7.66 11.09
CA ILE A 38 -4.73 7.98 9.77
C ILE A 38 -4.78 6.73 8.88
N GLY A 39 -4.88 6.94 7.57
CA GLY A 39 -4.80 5.86 6.59
C GLY A 39 -4.43 6.39 5.20
N GLY A 40 -3.69 5.59 4.48
CA GLY A 40 -3.24 5.86 3.12
C GLY A 40 -2.35 4.72 2.68
N THR A 41 -2.60 4.16 1.50
CA THR A 41 -2.01 2.89 1.07
C THR A 41 -0.48 2.90 1.16
N GLU A 42 0.18 3.87 0.58
CA GLU A 42 1.64 3.97 0.59
C GLU A 42 2.19 4.34 1.97
N ALA A 43 1.43 5.12 2.76
CA ALA A 43 1.77 5.44 4.15
C ALA A 43 1.68 4.18 5.04
N ASN A 44 0.65 3.35 4.84
CA ASN A 44 0.47 2.08 5.55
C ASN A 44 1.64 1.13 5.26
N VAL A 45 2.04 1.01 3.98
CA VAL A 45 3.20 0.20 3.57
C VAL A 45 4.49 0.73 4.19
N ALA A 46 4.72 2.05 4.13
CA ALA A 46 5.92 2.66 4.71
C ALA A 46 5.99 2.46 6.23
N ALA A 47 4.86 2.65 6.94
CA ALA A 47 4.77 2.45 8.38
C ALA A 47 4.98 0.98 8.77
N ALA A 48 4.36 0.04 8.05
CA ALA A 48 4.55 -1.38 8.29
C ALA A 48 6.02 -1.80 8.09
N CYS A 49 6.64 -1.39 6.98
CA CYS A 49 8.05 -1.67 6.70
C CYS A 49 8.99 -1.07 7.76
N ALA A 50 8.71 0.16 8.23
CA ALA A 50 9.48 0.79 9.30
C ALA A 50 9.41 0.00 10.62
N ARG A 51 8.21 -0.44 11.01
CA ARG A 51 8.00 -1.28 12.20
C ARG A 51 8.69 -2.64 12.11
N LEU A 52 8.90 -3.14 10.90
CA LEU A 52 9.67 -4.36 10.64
C LEU A 52 11.19 -4.11 10.55
N GLY A 53 11.65 -2.85 10.79
CA GLY A 53 13.06 -2.48 10.90
C GLY A 53 13.71 -1.93 9.63
N LEU A 54 12.94 -1.60 8.58
CA LEU A 54 13.47 -0.89 7.40
C LEU A 54 13.52 0.62 7.65
N ARG A 55 14.47 1.29 7.01
CA ARG A 55 14.51 2.76 6.93
C ARG A 55 13.55 3.20 5.84
N THR A 56 12.44 3.80 6.22
CA THR A 56 11.42 4.24 5.26
C THR A 56 11.26 5.75 5.26
N ALA A 57 10.86 6.32 4.12
CA ALA A 57 10.45 7.70 4.00
C ALA A 57 9.12 7.83 3.26
N PHE A 58 8.44 8.94 3.47
CA PHE A 58 7.14 9.20 2.86
C PHE A 58 7.11 10.58 2.22
N ILE A 59 6.62 10.65 0.97
CA ILE A 59 6.41 11.87 0.20
C ILE A 59 4.92 12.13 0.12
N SER A 60 4.48 13.29 0.59
CA SER A 60 3.08 13.67 0.60
C SER A 60 2.91 15.19 0.76
N VAL A 61 1.67 15.65 0.84
CA VAL A 61 1.33 17.03 1.19
C VAL A 61 0.29 17.05 2.29
N LEU A 62 0.53 17.84 3.33
CA LEU A 62 -0.39 18.03 4.45
C LEU A 62 -0.62 19.55 4.72
N PRO A 63 -1.77 19.93 5.29
CA PRO A 63 -1.99 21.29 5.72
C PRO A 63 -1.01 21.70 6.84
N SER A 64 -0.44 22.91 6.77
CA SER A 64 0.55 23.38 7.75
C SER A 64 -0.08 23.94 9.03
N GLU A 65 -1.23 24.57 8.93
CA GLU A 65 -1.91 25.26 10.05
C GLU A 65 -3.11 24.43 10.54
N HIS A 66 -2.87 23.13 10.76
CA HIS A 66 -3.96 22.23 11.06
C HIS A 66 -3.49 21.11 12.00
N ALA A 67 -4.14 20.98 13.15
CA ALA A 67 -3.77 20.00 14.18
C ALA A 67 -3.71 18.54 13.66
N TRP A 68 -4.54 18.21 12.68
CA TRP A 68 -4.54 16.88 12.06
C TRP A 68 -3.30 16.64 11.20
N GLY A 69 -2.79 17.67 10.50
CA GLY A 69 -1.53 17.57 9.78
C GLY A 69 -0.35 17.27 10.71
N ASP A 70 -0.30 17.93 11.88
CA ASP A 70 0.73 17.70 12.89
C ASP A 70 0.58 16.33 13.55
N ARG A 71 -0.67 15.91 13.82
CA ARG A 71 -0.95 14.55 14.32
C ARG A 71 -0.46 13.49 13.35
N THR A 72 -0.74 13.65 12.06
CA THR A 72 -0.33 12.72 11.02
C THR A 72 1.19 12.56 10.97
N ILE A 73 1.95 13.66 11.02
CA ILE A 73 3.42 13.62 11.07
C ILE A 73 3.90 12.88 12.32
N ARG A 74 3.34 13.21 13.50
CA ARG A 74 3.73 12.54 14.75
C ARG A 74 3.44 11.05 14.72
N GLU A 75 2.29 10.64 14.16
CA GLU A 75 1.86 9.25 14.09
C GLU A 75 2.77 8.44 13.13
N LEU A 76 3.02 8.95 11.91
CA LEU A 76 3.94 8.32 10.96
C LEU A 76 5.37 8.25 11.51
N SER A 77 5.86 9.34 12.11
CA SER A 77 7.20 9.35 12.74
C SER A 77 7.27 8.41 13.95
N GLY A 78 6.18 8.26 14.70
CA GLY A 78 6.05 7.29 15.79
C GLY A 78 6.16 5.84 15.32
N HIS A 79 5.79 5.56 14.08
CA HIS A 79 6.02 4.26 13.42
C HIS A 79 7.44 4.13 12.84
N GLY A 80 8.26 5.18 12.86
CA GLY A 80 9.64 5.17 12.34
C GLY A 80 9.77 5.65 10.89
N VAL A 81 8.73 6.27 10.32
CA VAL A 81 8.76 6.80 8.94
C VAL A 81 9.43 8.19 8.94
N ASP A 82 10.40 8.40 8.06
CA ASP A 82 10.98 9.71 7.79
C ASP A 82 9.99 10.59 7.00
N CYS A 83 9.46 11.61 7.64
CA CYS A 83 8.48 12.52 7.07
C CYS A 83 9.08 13.79 6.45
N ARG A 84 10.40 13.89 6.25
CA ARG A 84 11.04 15.08 5.64
C ARG A 84 10.59 15.34 4.21
N GLY A 85 10.07 14.32 3.51
CA GLY A 85 9.44 14.44 2.19
C GLY A 85 8.00 14.94 2.22
N VAL A 86 7.41 15.17 3.40
CA VAL A 86 6.04 15.64 3.52
C VAL A 86 6.00 17.18 3.48
N LEU A 87 5.47 17.71 2.40
CA LEU A 87 5.29 19.15 2.21
C LEU A 87 4.17 19.66 3.11
N ARG A 88 4.34 20.87 3.62
CA ARG A 88 3.34 21.56 4.47
C ARG A 88 2.84 22.80 3.76
N ARG A 89 1.51 22.89 3.58
CA ARG A 89 0.89 23.99 2.83
C ARG A 89 -0.22 24.66 3.63
N PRO A 90 -0.22 26.02 3.77
CA PRO A 90 -1.27 26.75 4.46
C PRO A 90 -2.57 26.76 3.65
N GLY A 91 -3.71 26.94 4.33
CA GLY A 91 -5.03 27.06 3.71
C GLY A 91 -5.53 25.82 2.98
N GLN A 92 -4.88 24.67 3.19
CA GLN A 92 -5.26 23.40 2.57
C GLN A 92 -6.05 22.54 3.55
N ARG A 93 -6.74 21.50 3.04
CA ARG A 93 -7.46 20.51 3.84
C ARG A 93 -6.85 19.11 3.72
N MET A 94 -7.06 18.28 4.71
CA MET A 94 -6.81 16.85 4.60
C MET A 94 -7.97 16.17 3.86
N GLY A 95 -7.66 15.12 3.11
CA GLY A 95 -8.65 14.14 2.69
C GLY A 95 -9.21 13.38 3.89
N LEU A 96 -10.48 13.00 3.83
CA LEU A 96 -11.17 12.22 4.83
C LEU A 96 -11.78 10.98 4.19
N TYR A 97 -11.96 9.92 4.97
CA TYR A 97 -12.88 8.86 4.62
C TYR A 97 -13.59 8.33 5.88
N PHE A 98 -14.84 7.96 5.69
CA PHE A 98 -15.69 7.44 6.74
C PHE A 98 -15.89 5.95 6.52
N ILE A 99 -15.82 5.16 7.59
CA ILE A 99 -16.08 3.74 7.55
C ILE A 99 -17.29 3.42 8.41
N GLU A 100 -18.28 2.77 7.80
CA GLU A 100 -19.35 2.07 8.48
C GLU A 100 -19.09 0.57 8.39
N TYR A 101 -18.79 -0.05 9.52
CA TYR A 101 -18.60 -1.50 9.56
C TYR A 101 -19.94 -2.21 9.47
N GLY A 102 -20.05 -3.10 8.50
CA GLY A 102 -21.19 -3.99 8.35
C GLY A 102 -21.07 -5.21 9.27
N MET A 103 -22.21 -5.66 9.72
CA MET A 103 -22.37 -7.02 10.29
C MET A 103 -23.32 -7.77 9.35
N ALA A 104 -22.94 -9.00 8.98
CA ALA A 104 -23.74 -9.77 8.03
C ALA A 104 -25.26 -9.71 8.36
N PRO A 105 -26.13 -9.45 7.35
CA PRO A 105 -25.86 -9.38 5.92
C PRO A 105 -25.41 -7.99 5.40
N ARG A 106 -25.12 -7.00 6.26
CA ARG A 106 -24.70 -5.67 5.83
C ARG A 106 -23.21 -5.66 5.45
N PRO A 107 -22.84 -5.13 4.26
CA PRO A 107 -21.44 -4.96 3.88
C PRO A 107 -20.80 -3.78 4.62
N VAL A 108 -19.48 -3.75 4.66
CA VAL A 108 -18.70 -2.56 5.03
C VAL A 108 -18.90 -1.47 3.97
N ARG A 109 -19.08 -0.23 4.40
CA ARG A 109 -19.21 0.93 3.51
C ARG A 109 -18.10 1.93 3.80
N ILE A 110 -17.48 2.44 2.72
CA ILE A 110 -16.47 3.49 2.82
C ILE A 110 -16.96 4.69 1.98
N LEU A 111 -17.02 5.84 2.64
CA LEU A 111 -17.39 7.11 2.02
C LEU A 111 -16.16 8.02 2.00
N TYR A 112 -15.74 8.48 0.82
CA TYR A 112 -14.59 9.36 0.68
C TYR A 112 -15.02 10.82 0.56
N ASP A 113 -14.34 11.68 1.30
CA ASP A 113 -14.34 13.14 1.17
C ASP A 113 -12.89 13.61 0.99
N ARG A 114 -12.34 13.45 -0.22
CA ARG A 114 -10.94 13.74 -0.54
C ARG A 114 -10.74 14.72 -1.70
N ARG A 115 -11.84 15.23 -2.29
CA ARG A 115 -11.72 16.22 -3.35
C ARG A 115 -11.03 17.48 -2.82
N ASP A 116 -10.16 18.07 -3.63
CA ASP A 116 -9.43 19.29 -3.30
C ASP A 116 -8.60 19.19 -1.99
N SER A 117 -8.15 17.99 -1.63
CA SER A 117 -7.21 17.80 -0.53
C SER A 117 -5.85 18.45 -0.85
N ALA A 118 -5.03 18.67 0.17
CA ALA A 118 -3.68 19.20 0.00
C ALA A 118 -2.86 18.35 -0.99
N PHE A 119 -2.96 17.03 -0.89
CA PHE A 119 -2.24 16.11 -1.77
C PHE A 119 -2.75 16.18 -3.21
N SER A 120 -4.06 16.28 -3.45
CA SER A 120 -4.62 16.33 -4.81
C SER A 120 -4.15 17.54 -5.64
N ARG A 121 -3.52 18.52 -5.00
CA ARG A 121 -2.95 19.73 -5.63
C ARG A 121 -1.43 19.67 -5.82
N LEU A 122 -0.80 18.54 -5.49
CA LEU A 122 0.63 18.34 -5.70
C LEU A 122 0.96 18.37 -7.20
N VAL A 123 2.06 18.99 -7.56
CA VAL A 123 2.64 18.95 -8.92
C VAL A 123 4.07 18.41 -8.85
N ALA A 124 4.57 17.89 -9.96
CA ALA A 124 5.86 17.22 -10.00
C ALA A 124 7.05 18.11 -9.57
N ASP A 125 6.96 19.41 -9.85
CA ASP A 125 8.01 20.38 -9.51
C ASP A 125 8.09 20.71 -8.00
N ASP A 126 7.09 20.33 -7.22
CA ASP A 126 7.10 20.52 -5.77
C ASP A 126 7.94 19.45 -5.04
N VAL A 127 8.17 18.30 -5.68
CA VAL A 127 8.75 17.11 -5.02
C VAL A 127 10.28 17.15 -5.04
N ASP A 128 10.89 16.90 -3.88
CA ASP A 128 12.31 16.59 -3.81
C ASP A 128 12.59 15.16 -4.28
N TRP A 129 12.89 15.04 -5.56
CA TRP A 129 13.18 13.75 -6.21
C TRP A 129 14.47 13.08 -5.72
N THR A 130 15.28 13.75 -4.89
CA THR A 130 16.49 13.12 -4.30
C THR A 130 16.12 11.97 -3.39
N LEU A 131 14.97 12.00 -2.73
CA LEU A 131 14.45 10.89 -1.92
C LEU A 131 14.20 9.65 -2.79
N VAL A 132 13.54 9.83 -3.93
CA VAL A 132 13.27 8.75 -4.91
C VAL A 132 14.58 8.19 -5.46
N ARG A 133 15.49 9.06 -5.93
CA ARG A 133 16.76 8.64 -6.54
C ARG A 133 17.71 7.92 -5.58
N SER A 134 17.61 8.22 -4.27
CA SER A 134 18.46 7.62 -3.23
C SER A 134 17.83 6.45 -2.49
N ALA A 135 16.63 6.00 -2.88
CA ALA A 135 15.96 4.86 -2.28
C ALA A 135 16.52 3.52 -2.81
N ARG A 136 16.31 2.43 -2.05
CA ARG A 136 16.49 1.07 -2.59
C ARG A 136 15.27 0.60 -3.37
N LEU A 137 14.07 1.12 -3.03
CA LEU A 137 12.81 0.82 -3.68
C LEU A 137 11.83 1.98 -3.49
N VAL A 138 11.04 2.26 -4.53
CA VAL A 138 9.91 3.21 -4.47
C VAL A 138 8.60 2.44 -4.54
N HIS A 139 7.64 2.76 -3.67
CA HIS A 139 6.31 2.16 -3.67
C HIS A 139 5.24 3.20 -4.02
N LEU A 140 4.42 2.86 -5.00
CA LEU A 140 3.34 3.68 -5.56
C LEU A 140 2.07 2.85 -5.71
N THR A 141 0.92 3.50 -5.83
CA THR A 141 -0.35 2.81 -6.06
C THR A 141 -1.23 3.46 -7.12
N GLY A 142 -2.16 2.67 -7.66
CA GLY A 142 -3.19 3.14 -8.57
C GLY A 142 -4.19 4.08 -7.89
N VAL A 143 -4.39 3.97 -6.57
CA VAL A 143 -5.21 4.93 -5.82
C VAL A 143 -4.66 6.34 -5.94
N THR A 144 -3.35 6.49 -5.80
CA THR A 144 -2.67 7.78 -5.95
C THR A 144 -2.78 8.28 -7.38
N ALA A 145 -2.46 7.47 -8.38
CA ALA A 145 -2.58 7.84 -9.78
C ALA A 145 -4.00 8.27 -10.21
N ALA A 146 -5.03 7.73 -9.55
CA ALA A 146 -6.43 8.02 -9.83
C ALA A 146 -6.92 9.40 -9.34
N LEU A 147 -6.12 10.17 -8.58
CA LEU A 147 -6.55 11.42 -7.96
C LEU A 147 -6.61 12.64 -8.90
N GLY A 148 -6.16 12.49 -10.13
CA GLY A 148 -6.21 13.53 -11.16
C GLY A 148 -4.99 13.53 -12.07
N ASP A 149 -5.06 14.32 -13.15
CA ASP A 149 -4.03 14.34 -14.18
C ASP A 149 -2.68 14.85 -13.66
N ASN A 150 -2.70 15.87 -12.78
CA ASN A 150 -1.50 16.38 -12.13
C ASN A 150 -0.82 15.32 -11.27
N ILE A 151 -1.60 14.52 -10.56
CA ILE A 151 -1.06 13.44 -9.72
C ILE A 151 -0.56 12.27 -10.59
N ARG A 152 -1.25 11.95 -11.69
CA ARG A 152 -0.72 10.98 -12.68
C ARG A 152 0.65 11.41 -13.20
N GLU A 153 0.83 12.71 -13.45
CA GLU A 153 2.14 13.24 -13.87
C GLU A 153 3.20 13.12 -12.75
N VAL A 154 2.82 13.37 -11.49
CA VAL A 154 3.72 13.13 -10.34
C VAL A 154 4.14 11.66 -10.28
N VAL A 155 3.20 10.71 -10.49
CA VAL A 155 3.52 9.28 -10.50
C VAL A 155 4.42 8.90 -11.68
N ARG A 156 4.15 9.42 -12.89
CA ARG A 156 5.03 9.22 -14.07
C ARG A 156 6.44 9.74 -13.79
N ARG A 157 6.53 10.93 -13.22
CA ARG A 157 7.82 11.53 -12.85
C ARG A 157 8.57 10.71 -11.81
N ALA A 158 7.88 10.21 -10.78
CA ALA A 158 8.48 9.33 -9.77
C ALA A 158 9.07 8.07 -10.39
N ILE A 159 8.35 7.44 -11.34
CA ILE A 159 8.85 6.27 -12.09
C ILE A 159 10.07 6.65 -12.94
N ALA A 160 10.02 7.77 -13.64
CA ALA A 160 11.14 8.23 -14.48
C ALA A 160 12.40 8.54 -13.66
N GLU A 161 12.27 9.20 -12.51
CA GLU A 161 13.37 9.50 -11.58
C GLU A 161 13.97 8.24 -10.97
N ALA A 162 13.12 7.28 -10.61
CA ALA A 162 13.54 5.98 -10.10
C ALA A 162 14.31 5.19 -11.18
N GLU A 163 13.79 5.13 -12.41
CA GLU A 163 14.41 4.45 -13.55
C GLU A 163 15.76 5.05 -13.88
N ALA A 164 15.87 6.39 -13.99
CA ALA A 164 17.12 7.09 -14.24
C ALA A 164 18.19 6.78 -13.17
N ALA A 165 17.76 6.58 -11.92
CA ALA A 165 18.61 6.20 -10.81
C ALA A 165 18.77 4.68 -10.63
N ARG A 166 18.16 3.85 -11.47
CA ARG A 166 18.11 2.38 -11.37
C ARG A 166 17.53 1.91 -10.04
N VAL A 167 16.53 2.61 -9.55
CA VAL A 167 15.75 2.23 -8.35
C VAL A 167 14.53 1.43 -8.83
N PRO A 168 14.32 0.21 -8.38
CA PRO A 168 13.12 -0.54 -8.73
C PRO A 168 11.87 0.13 -8.17
N VAL A 169 10.79 0.08 -8.97
CA VAL A 169 9.47 0.59 -8.59
C VAL A 169 8.56 -0.59 -8.26
N SER A 170 7.90 -0.51 -7.12
CA SER A 170 6.78 -1.35 -6.71
C SER A 170 5.48 -0.59 -6.95
N PHE A 171 4.53 -1.23 -7.59
CA PHE A 171 3.22 -0.65 -7.86
C PHE A 171 2.10 -1.60 -7.46
N ASP A 172 1.15 -1.12 -6.64
CA ASP A 172 -0.08 -1.83 -6.35
C ASP A 172 -1.21 -1.21 -7.18
N VAL A 173 -1.85 -2.00 -8.04
CA VAL A 173 -2.93 -1.54 -8.92
C VAL A 173 -4.08 -0.95 -8.11
N ASN A 174 -4.49 -1.61 -7.05
CA ASN A 174 -5.41 -1.11 -6.02
C ASN A 174 -6.55 -0.24 -6.61
N TYR A 175 -7.24 -0.79 -7.61
CA TYR A 175 -8.23 -0.09 -8.42
C TYR A 175 -9.41 0.40 -7.57
N ARG A 176 -9.88 1.60 -7.87
CA ARG A 176 -11.04 2.23 -7.20
C ARG A 176 -12.00 2.79 -8.24
N SER A 177 -13.08 2.07 -8.51
CA SER A 177 -14.10 2.44 -9.52
C SER A 177 -14.74 3.82 -9.30
N ARG A 178 -14.67 4.38 -8.09
CA ARG A 178 -15.17 5.72 -7.76
C ARG A 178 -14.22 6.84 -8.16
N LEU A 179 -12.97 6.55 -8.49
CA LEU A 179 -11.94 7.53 -8.83
C LEU A 179 -11.71 7.64 -10.33
N TRP A 180 -11.71 6.52 -11.03
CA TRP A 180 -11.52 6.45 -12.48
C TRP A 180 -12.20 5.23 -13.09
N SER A 181 -12.42 5.27 -14.41
CA SER A 181 -12.98 4.16 -15.16
C SER A 181 -11.95 3.04 -15.38
N PRO A 182 -12.37 1.79 -15.65
CA PRO A 182 -11.45 0.71 -16.01
C PRO A 182 -10.59 1.06 -17.23
N LYS A 183 -11.14 1.79 -18.21
CA LYS A 183 -10.42 2.24 -19.40
C LYS A 183 -9.28 3.21 -19.03
N GLU A 184 -9.56 4.24 -18.23
CA GLU A 184 -8.53 5.20 -17.79
C GLU A 184 -7.43 4.51 -16.98
N ALA A 185 -7.81 3.57 -16.11
CA ALA A 185 -6.85 2.76 -15.35
C ALA A 185 -5.98 1.90 -16.26
N ARG A 186 -6.58 1.22 -17.24
CA ARG A 186 -5.88 0.37 -18.22
C ARG A 186 -4.92 1.19 -19.08
N ASP A 187 -5.38 2.34 -19.61
CA ASP A 187 -4.54 3.21 -20.43
C ASP A 187 -3.28 3.66 -19.64
N PHE A 188 -3.47 4.11 -18.39
CA PHE A 188 -2.35 4.48 -17.53
C PHE A 188 -1.43 3.30 -17.18
N LEU A 189 -2.00 2.14 -16.83
CA LEU A 189 -1.22 0.95 -16.52
C LEU A 189 -0.40 0.48 -17.72
N GLY A 190 -0.93 0.58 -18.94
CA GLY A 190 -0.21 0.25 -20.18
C GLY A 190 1.10 1.04 -20.33
N GLU A 191 1.16 2.27 -19.83
CA GLU A 191 2.36 3.11 -19.88
C GLU A 191 3.43 2.68 -18.85
N ILE A 192 3.02 2.16 -17.67
CA ILE A 192 3.92 1.97 -16.54
C ILE A 192 4.31 0.50 -16.29
N LEU A 193 3.43 -0.46 -16.61
CA LEU A 193 3.65 -1.88 -16.32
C LEU A 193 5.00 -2.43 -16.84
N PRO A 194 5.47 -2.07 -18.05
CA PRO A 194 6.76 -2.55 -18.57
C PRO A 194 7.98 -2.05 -17.78
N ARG A 195 7.81 -1.03 -16.94
CA ARG A 195 8.87 -0.33 -16.19
C ARG A 195 8.95 -0.73 -14.72
N LEU A 196 8.08 -1.63 -14.28
CA LEU A 196 7.97 -2.02 -12.88
C LEU A 196 8.95 -3.14 -12.51
N GLY A 197 9.48 -3.06 -11.28
CA GLY A 197 10.21 -4.15 -10.65
C GLY A 197 9.30 -5.11 -9.89
N TYR A 198 8.20 -4.58 -9.31
CA TYR A 198 7.21 -5.35 -8.54
C TYR A 198 5.81 -4.86 -8.87
N LEU A 199 4.91 -5.80 -9.14
CA LEU A 199 3.49 -5.55 -9.39
C LEU A 199 2.64 -6.31 -8.37
N PHE A 200 1.78 -5.59 -7.66
CA PHE A 200 0.72 -6.16 -6.83
C PHE A 200 -0.62 -5.90 -7.50
N ILE A 201 -1.47 -6.91 -7.59
CA ILE A 201 -2.79 -6.81 -8.19
C ILE A 201 -3.73 -7.87 -7.61
N GLY A 202 -4.97 -7.49 -7.32
CA GLY A 202 -6.03 -8.44 -6.99
C GLY A 202 -6.60 -9.12 -8.23
N SER A 203 -7.11 -10.34 -8.09
CA SER A 203 -7.77 -11.05 -9.19
C SER A 203 -8.95 -10.26 -9.77
N ASP A 204 -9.72 -9.58 -8.93
CA ASP A 204 -10.86 -8.76 -9.35
C ASP A 204 -10.40 -7.52 -10.14
N ASP A 205 -9.29 -6.91 -9.73
CA ASP A 205 -8.70 -5.78 -10.46
C ASP A 205 -8.11 -6.22 -11.80
N ALA A 206 -7.47 -7.41 -11.85
CA ALA A 206 -6.96 -8.00 -13.09
C ALA A 206 -8.08 -8.25 -14.09
N ALA A 207 -9.20 -8.80 -13.64
CA ALA A 207 -10.39 -9.02 -14.46
C ALA A 207 -11.04 -7.70 -14.91
N THR A 208 -11.26 -6.77 -13.96
CA THR A 208 -12.01 -5.52 -14.23
C THR A 208 -11.21 -4.55 -15.09
N VAL A 209 -9.91 -4.39 -14.82
CA VAL A 209 -9.09 -3.36 -15.47
C VAL A 209 -8.35 -3.90 -16.69
N LEU A 210 -7.75 -5.09 -16.58
CA LEU A 210 -6.89 -5.66 -17.62
C LEU A 210 -7.58 -6.73 -18.47
N GLU A 211 -8.84 -7.10 -18.15
CA GLU A 211 -9.62 -8.15 -18.83
C GLU A 211 -8.92 -9.51 -18.77
N LEU A 212 -8.15 -9.77 -17.70
CA LEU A 212 -7.44 -11.02 -17.47
C LEU A 212 -8.23 -11.89 -16.50
N GLU A 213 -8.82 -12.94 -17.00
CA GLU A 213 -9.69 -13.86 -16.25
C GLU A 213 -9.26 -15.32 -16.41
N GLY A 214 -9.69 -16.18 -15.49
CA GLY A 214 -9.47 -17.61 -15.49
C GLY A 214 -8.65 -18.11 -14.31
N SER A 215 -7.88 -19.17 -14.51
CA SER A 215 -7.01 -19.69 -13.45
C SER A 215 -5.91 -18.68 -13.09
N PRO A 216 -5.41 -18.71 -11.85
CA PRO A 216 -4.32 -17.81 -11.45
C PRO A 216 -3.10 -17.87 -12.37
N GLU A 217 -2.78 -19.06 -12.90
CA GLU A 217 -1.67 -19.25 -13.84
C GLU A 217 -1.91 -18.48 -15.14
N ARG A 218 -3.13 -18.59 -15.71
CA ARG A 218 -3.50 -17.86 -16.94
C ARG A 218 -3.46 -16.35 -16.73
N VAL A 219 -3.93 -15.88 -15.59
CA VAL A 219 -3.87 -14.44 -15.25
C VAL A 219 -2.40 -13.98 -15.11
N LEU A 220 -1.56 -14.77 -14.43
CA LEU A 220 -0.13 -14.49 -14.29
C LEU A 220 0.60 -14.47 -15.64
N ASP A 221 0.26 -15.38 -16.56
CA ASP A 221 0.84 -15.40 -17.92
C ASP A 221 0.47 -14.12 -18.69
N GLY A 222 -0.78 -13.67 -18.59
CA GLY A 222 -1.22 -12.41 -19.18
C GLY A 222 -0.51 -11.19 -18.56
N LEU A 223 -0.39 -11.15 -17.24
CA LEU A 223 0.33 -10.10 -16.52
C LEU A 223 1.83 -10.07 -16.88
N ARG A 224 2.46 -11.24 -17.09
CA ARG A 224 3.86 -11.33 -17.52
C ARG A 224 4.09 -10.69 -18.89
N GLN A 225 3.12 -10.79 -19.81
CA GLN A 225 3.20 -10.13 -21.11
C GLN A 225 3.17 -8.59 -20.98
N LEU A 226 2.40 -8.07 -20.01
CA LEU A 226 2.27 -6.63 -19.76
C LEU A 226 3.43 -6.07 -18.91
N ALA A 227 3.95 -6.85 -17.97
CA ALA A 227 5.02 -6.47 -17.04
C ALA A 227 6.18 -7.49 -17.08
N PRO A 228 6.96 -7.52 -18.18
CA PRO A 228 7.90 -8.62 -18.48
C PRO A 228 9.04 -8.77 -17.47
N SER A 229 9.43 -7.69 -16.80
CA SER A 229 10.54 -7.67 -15.84
C SER A 229 10.10 -7.69 -14.38
N ALA A 230 8.81 -7.58 -14.10
CA ALA A 230 8.31 -7.47 -12.74
C ALA A 230 8.22 -8.82 -12.02
N THR A 231 8.48 -8.84 -10.74
CA THR A 231 7.91 -9.85 -9.84
C THR A 231 6.44 -9.51 -9.64
N ILE A 232 5.53 -10.44 -9.94
CA ILE A 232 4.08 -10.20 -9.98
C ILE A 232 3.41 -10.96 -8.85
N ALA A 233 2.75 -10.24 -7.95
CA ALA A 233 1.96 -10.80 -6.86
C ALA A 233 0.47 -10.65 -7.16
N LEU A 234 -0.18 -11.75 -7.53
CA LEU A 234 -1.62 -11.85 -7.73
C LEU A 234 -2.27 -12.27 -6.41
N THR A 235 -3.06 -11.40 -5.79
CA THR A 235 -3.81 -11.73 -4.58
C THR A 235 -5.19 -12.30 -4.94
N LEU A 236 -5.61 -13.34 -4.19
CA LEU A 236 -6.80 -14.15 -4.45
C LEU A 236 -7.80 -14.11 -3.28
N GLY A 237 -7.77 -13.02 -2.49
CA GLY A 237 -8.59 -12.90 -1.29
C GLY A 237 -8.29 -14.01 -0.27
N GLU A 238 -9.31 -14.72 0.19
CA GLU A 238 -9.17 -15.79 1.18
C GLU A 238 -8.42 -17.03 0.64
N ALA A 239 -8.32 -17.17 -0.68
CA ALA A 239 -7.53 -18.22 -1.32
C ALA A 239 -6.01 -17.93 -1.32
N GLY A 240 -5.59 -16.82 -0.71
CA GLY A 240 -4.19 -16.46 -0.56
C GLY A 240 -3.64 -15.68 -1.76
N SER A 241 -2.54 -16.14 -2.35
CA SER A 241 -1.88 -15.45 -3.47
C SER A 241 -1.09 -16.40 -4.35
N ALA A 242 -0.74 -15.94 -5.55
CA ALA A 242 0.22 -16.58 -6.43
C ALA A 242 1.24 -15.54 -6.91
N VAL A 243 2.52 -15.77 -6.68
CA VAL A 243 3.58 -14.84 -7.03
C VAL A 243 4.47 -15.42 -8.12
N LEU A 244 4.53 -14.73 -9.26
CA LEU A 244 5.35 -15.10 -10.39
C LEU A 244 6.69 -14.35 -10.35
N THR A 245 7.77 -15.10 -10.33
CA THR A 245 9.15 -14.62 -10.42
C THR A 245 9.82 -15.14 -11.69
N ASP A 246 11.09 -14.86 -11.89
CA ASP A 246 11.95 -15.49 -12.90
C ASP A 246 12.19 -17.00 -12.65
N ARG A 247 11.96 -17.45 -11.41
CA ARG A 247 12.14 -18.87 -10.98
C ARG A 247 10.85 -19.67 -10.94
N GLY A 248 9.73 -19.09 -11.37
CA GLY A 248 8.43 -19.74 -11.38
C GLY A 248 7.43 -19.13 -10.41
N VAL A 249 6.33 -19.85 -10.19
CA VAL A 249 5.21 -19.44 -9.33
C VAL A 249 5.40 -19.93 -7.90
N HIS A 250 5.25 -19.03 -6.96
CA HIS A 250 5.27 -19.30 -5.52
C HIS A 250 3.88 -19.06 -4.93
N ARG A 251 3.47 -19.93 -4.00
CA ARG A 251 2.23 -19.79 -3.23
C ARG A 251 2.56 -19.79 -1.74
N PRO A 252 1.72 -19.21 -0.88
CA PRO A 252 1.96 -19.27 0.55
C PRO A 252 2.00 -20.72 1.04
N SER A 253 3.01 -21.03 1.86
CA SER A 253 3.18 -22.35 2.47
C SER A 253 2.02 -22.65 3.44
N LYS A 254 1.40 -21.60 3.98
CA LYS A 254 0.30 -21.69 4.93
C LYS A 254 -0.69 -20.54 4.74
N LEU A 255 -1.97 -20.85 4.85
CA LEU A 255 -3.05 -19.86 4.99
C LEU A 255 -3.50 -19.80 6.46
N TYR A 256 -3.82 -18.61 6.94
CA TYR A 256 -4.22 -18.38 8.32
C TYR A 256 -5.72 -18.22 8.45
N THR A 257 -6.34 -18.95 9.38
CA THR A 257 -7.72 -18.66 9.78
C THR A 257 -7.72 -17.46 10.70
N VAL A 258 -8.44 -16.41 10.33
CA VAL A 258 -8.41 -15.12 11.03
C VAL A 258 -9.79 -14.76 11.55
N THR A 259 -9.86 -14.40 12.84
CA THR A 259 -11.02 -13.67 13.39
C THR A 259 -10.86 -12.19 13.00
N VAL A 260 -11.60 -11.77 11.99
CA VAL A 260 -11.43 -10.43 11.42
C VAL A 260 -11.96 -9.36 12.34
N VAL A 261 -11.08 -8.47 12.80
CA VAL A 261 -11.41 -7.22 13.50
C VAL A 261 -11.58 -6.09 12.49
N ASP A 262 -10.60 -5.95 11.59
CA ASP A 262 -10.61 -4.93 10.52
C ASP A 262 -9.80 -5.41 9.32
N ARG A 263 -10.44 -5.48 8.16
CA ARG A 263 -9.78 -5.93 6.92
C ARG A 263 -9.16 -4.79 6.08
N VAL A 264 -9.46 -3.52 6.42
CA VAL A 264 -8.90 -2.38 5.69
C VAL A 264 -7.40 -2.32 5.93
N GLY A 265 -6.60 -2.15 4.88
CA GLY A 265 -5.14 -2.20 4.95
C GLY A 265 -4.51 -3.60 4.87
N ALA A 266 -5.30 -4.68 4.71
CA ALA A 266 -4.75 -6.04 4.56
C ALA A 266 -3.91 -6.19 3.27
N GLY A 267 -4.32 -5.56 2.16
CA GLY A 267 -3.53 -5.50 0.92
C GLY A 267 -2.22 -4.77 1.10
N ASP A 268 -2.26 -3.62 1.79
CA ASP A 268 -1.07 -2.83 2.12
C ASP A 268 -0.10 -3.63 3.00
N ALA A 269 -0.64 -4.37 3.99
CA ALA A 269 0.14 -5.28 4.83
C ALA A 269 0.78 -6.41 4.03
N TYR A 270 0.04 -7.00 3.08
CA TYR A 270 0.57 -8.00 2.16
C TYR A 270 1.77 -7.44 1.37
N ALA A 271 1.59 -6.28 0.74
CA ALA A 271 2.66 -5.62 -0.01
C ALA A 271 3.87 -5.30 0.89
N ALA A 272 3.62 -4.76 2.10
CA ALA A 272 4.68 -4.45 3.06
C ALA A 272 5.47 -5.68 3.50
N GLY A 273 4.81 -6.79 3.83
CA GLY A 273 5.46 -8.05 4.21
C GLY A 273 6.32 -8.62 3.09
N PHE A 274 5.81 -8.59 1.86
CA PHE A 274 6.56 -9.02 0.68
C PHE A 274 7.80 -8.16 0.42
N LEU A 275 7.63 -6.83 0.42
CA LEU A 275 8.71 -5.88 0.14
C LEU A 275 9.76 -5.90 1.26
N TRP A 276 9.34 -6.00 2.52
CA TRP A 276 10.27 -6.15 3.65
C TRP A 276 11.12 -7.41 3.52
N ALA A 277 10.51 -8.56 3.25
CA ALA A 277 11.24 -9.81 3.09
C ALA A 277 12.25 -9.74 1.92
N THR A 278 11.82 -9.19 0.79
CA THR A 278 12.67 -8.97 -0.39
C THR A 278 13.85 -8.05 -0.08
N LEU A 279 13.60 -6.89 0.55
CA LEU A 279 14.62 -5.91 0.88
C LEU A 279 15.61 -6.39 1.95
N THR A 280 15.21 -7.39 2.75
CA THR A 280 16.08 -8.06 3.73
C THR A 280 16.76 -9.32 3.20
N GLY A 281 16.65 -9.60 1.88
CA GLY A 281 17.39 -10.68 1.21
C GLY A 281 16.78 -12.07 1.41
N ARG A 282 15.52 -12.16 1.80
CA ARG A 282 14.80 -13.43 1.91
C ARG A 282 14.44 -14.00 0.53
N SER A 283 14.24 -15.31 0.44
CA SER A 283 13.81 -15.97 -0.81
C SER A 283 12.39 -15.53 -1.20
N ALA A 284 12.02 -15.76 -2.48
CA ALA A 284 10.68 -15.48 -2.97
C ALA A 284 9.59 -16.23 -2.17
N GLN A 285 9.84 -17.49 -1.80
CA GLN A 285 8.92 -18.25 -0.95
C GLN A 285 8.74 -17.61 0.42
N GLN A 286 9.85 -17.23 1.08
CA GLN A 286 9.78 -16.53 2.36
C GLN A 286 9.10 -15.17 2.26
N ALA A 287 9.22 -14.48 1.12
CA ALA A 287 8.52 -13.21 0.90
C ALA A 287 7.00 -13.41 0.77
N VAL A 288 6.55 -14.45 0.08
CA VAL A 288 5.12 -14.80 0.00
C VAL A 288 4.57 -15.18 1.37
N ASP A 289 5.32 -15.98 2.14
CA ASP A 289 4.90 -16.40 3.47
C ASP A 289 4.81 -15.21 4.44
N ALA A 290 5.79 -14.29 4.41
CA ALA A 290 5.79 -13.08 5.22
C ALA A 290 4.66 -12.12 4.84
N ALA A 291 4.37 -11.97 3.55
CA ALA A 291 3.25 -11.18 3.04
C ALA A 291 1.90 -11.71 3.56
N THR A 292 1.70 -13.02 3.46
CA THR A 292 0.47 -13.69 3.91
C THR A 292 0.31 -13.59 5.43
N ALA A 293 1.38 -13.80 6.18
CA ALA A 293 1.38 -13.70 7.63
C ALA A 293 1.09 -12.28 8.12
N LEU A 294 1.73 -11.27 7.52
CA LEU A 294 1.51 -9.87 7.90
C LEU A 294 0.09 -9.39 7.57
N ALA A 295 -0.46 -9.81 6.42
CA ALA A 295 -1.86 -9.54 6.06
C ALA A 295 -2.84 -10.18 7.05
N ALA A 296 -2.57 -11.41 7.48
CA ALA A 296 -3.37 -12.10 8.49
C ALA A 296 -3.32 -11.38 9.86
N LEU A 297 -2.13 -11.02 10.33
CA LEU A 297 -1.96 -10.24 11.56
C LEU A 297 -2.70 -8.90 11.47
N LYS A 298 -2.60 -8.19 10.34
CA LYS A 298 -3.31 -6.93 10.14
C LYS A 298 -4.82 -7.07 10.31
N CYS A 299 -5.41 -8.13 9.81
CA CYS A 299 -6.85 -8.36 9.93
C CYS A 299 -7.32 -8.49 11.38
N THR A 300 -6.45 -8.78 12.34
CA THR A 300 -6.77 -8.85 13.78
C THR A 300 -6.60 -7.51 14.51
N ILE A 301 -6.17 -6.46 13.82
CA ILE A 301 -5.83 -5.16 14.39
C ILE A 301 -6.78 -4.09 13.85
N TRP A 302 -7.30 -3.24 14.74
CA TRP A 302 -8.13 -2.10 14.38
C TRP A 302 -7.31 -0.99 13.74
N GLY A 303 -7.80 -0.41 12.65
CA GLY A 303 -7.11 0.65 11.90
C GLY A 303 -6.39 0.13 10.66
N ASP A 304 -5.97 1.04 9.75
CA ASP A 304 -5.39 0.68 8.46
C ASP A 304 -3.92 0.25 8.58
N VAL A 305 -3.17 0.91 9.48
CA VAL A 305 -1.74 0.64 9.66
C VAL A 305 -1.53 -0.71 10.35
N PRO A 306 -0.70 -1.60 9.78
CA PRO A 306 -0.33 -2.85 10.44
C PRO A 306 0.60 -2.58 11.62
N VAL A 307 0.02 -2.42 12.81
CA VAL A 307 0.79 -2.19 14.06
C VAL A 307 1.35 -3.52 14.57
N VAL A 308 2.24 -4.10 13.77
CA VAL A 308 2.90 -5.39 14.02
C VAL A 308 4.39 -5.16 14.21
N THR A 309 5.00 -5.87 15.15
CA THR A 309 6.45 -5.90 15.34
C THR A 309 7.07 -7.03 14.52
N ARG A 310 8.38 -6.92 14.29
CA ARG A 310 9.13 -8.00 13.65
C ARG A 310 9.06 -9.30 14.45
N ALA A 311 9.12 -9.23 15.78
CA ALA A 311 9.05 -10.39 16.64
C ALA A 311 7.74 -11.15 16.49
N GLU A 312 6.59 -10.44 16.44
CA GLU A 312 5.28 -11.03 16.20
C GLU A 312 5.18 -11.72 14.83
N LEU A 313 5.75 -11.09 13.79
CA LEU A 313 5.77 -11.68 12.45
C LEU A 313 6.65 -12.93 12.41
N ASP A 314 7.88 -12.86 12.94
CA ASP A 314 8.83 -13.99 12.98
C ASP A 314 8.24 -15.15 13.82
N GLU A 315 7.53 -14.85 14.92
CA GLU A 315 6.83 -15.84 15.74
C GLU A 315 5.71 -16.55 14.97
N LEU A 316 4.85 -15.80 14.26
CA LEU A 316 3.78 -16.40 13.47
C LEU A 316 4.31 -17.28 12.32
N LEU A 317 5.43 -16.87 11.69
CA LEU A 317 6.08 -17.65 10.64
C LEU A 317 6.71 -18.95 11.17
N ALA A 318 7.17 -18.95 12.42
CA ALA A 318 7.83 -20.12 13.03
C ALA A 318 6.86 -21.10 13.69
N THR A 319 5.59 -20.71 13.89
CA THR A 319 4.65 -21.47 14.75
C THR A 319 3.46 -22.00 13.97
N ASP A 320 3.04 -23.25 14.29
CA ASP A 320 1.81 -23.82 13.80
C ASP A 320 0.62 -23.67 14.78
N SER A 321 0.81 -23.04 15.95
CA SER A 321 -0.18 -22.98 17.02
C SER A 321 -0.60 -21.53 17.34
N THR A 322 -1.90 -21.36 17.63
CA THR A 322 -2.52 -20.11 18.10
C THR A 322 -2.65 -20.06 19.64
N GLU A 323 -1.89 -20.87 20.38
CA GLU A 323 -1.96 -20.93 21.85
C GLU A 323 -1.46 -19.66 22.53
N ILE A 324 -2.12 -19.29 23.63
CA ILE A 324 -1.71 -18.16 24.48
C ILE A 324 -0.34 -18.48 25.10
N ARG A 325 0.67 -17.71 24.74
CA ARG A 325 1.97 -17.75 25.42
C ARG A 325 1.96 -16.77 26.60
N ARG A 326 2.34 -17.26 27.77
CA ARG A 326 2.49 -16.49 29.01
C ARG A 326 3.94 -16.09 29.19
#